data_4af370038c96628800a3beef94628d25
#
_entry.id   4af370038c96628800a3beef94628d25
#
_cell.length_a   1.000
_cell.length_b   1.000
_cell.length_c   1.000
_cell.angle_alpha   90.00
_cell.angle_beta   90.00
_cell.angle_gamma   90.00
#
_symmetry.space_group_name_H-M   'P 1'
#
loop_
_entity.id
_entity.type
_entity.pdbx_description
1 polymer ?
#
loop_
_entity_poly.entity_id
_entity_poly.type
_entity_poly.pdbx_seq_one_letter_code
_entity_poly.pdbx_strand_id
1 'polypeptide(L)'
;MTTARPVLVLANTSAGTAQDQGVDRVCRALTSRSPSGAEILAPATDEEYAAAVATAVGRDVVVVGGDGSVHRLVQQLLDLDLLGRCGAVGIVPTGTGNDLARGAGIPLDPDVAVEVALTGAPVERGLLRDPDGAVVVNAVHCGVAAEAAARAADVKGTLGSAAYGIGALRAGLTSAGWHLRVMLDGRTVTDGSERVLMVSVAVGSSVGGGTPLAPHAAPEDDLVEVVVACGTSPAARIGFARDLRRGQHTRRADVVTARGREVLVAALTPRDAFRVNADGDVEQDRSRSRSWVHVPRAWTLRLPATR
;
A
#
# COMPACT_ATOMS: atom_id res chain seq x y z
N MET A 1 -0.22 26.00 -23.01
CA MET A 1 -1.43 25.19 -22.69
C MET A 1 -1.05 23.73 -22.91
N THR A 2 -0.91 22.95 -21.83
CA THR A 2 -0.62 21.51 -21.94
C THR A 2 -1.88 20.85 -22.50
N THR A 3 -1.80 20.24 -23.67
CA THR A 3 -2.92 19.46 -24.24
C THR A 3 -3.27 18.32 -23.28
N ALA A 4 -4.55 18.20 -22.92
CA ALA A 4 -5.04 17.12 -22.08
C ALA A 4 -4.71 15.77 -22.75
N ARG A 5 -4.11 14.83 -22.00
CA ARG A 5 -3.76 13.49 -22.49
C ARG A 5 -5.02 12.63 -22.59
N PRO A 6 -5.11 11.71 -23.56
CA PRO A 6 -6.14 10.67 -23.54
C PRO A 6 -6.08 9.84 -22.26
N VAL A 7 -7.20 9.33 -21.79
CA VAL A 7 -7.30 8.58 -20.53
C VAL A 7 -7.54 7.12 -20.83
N LEU A 8 -6.73 6.24 -20.23
CA LEU A 8 -6.98 4.81 -20.11
C LEU A 8 -7.60 4.53 -18.74
N VAL A 9 -8.79 3.94 -18.71
CA VAL A 9 -9.47 3.54 -17.48
C VAL A 9 -9.37 2.02 -17.32
N LEU A 10 -8.80 1.58 -16.21
CA LEU A 10 -8.75 0.16 -15.82
C LEU A 10 -9.76 -0.06 -14.69
N ALA A 11 -10.85 -0.74 -15.00
CA ALA A 11 -11.91 -1.03 -14.07
C ALA A 11 -11.81 -2.48 -13.57
N ASN A 12 -11.86 -2.68 -12.25
CA ASN A 12 -11.96 -4.00 -11.67
C ASN A 12 -13.42 -4.39 -11.48
N THR A 13 -13.92 -5.31 -12.31
CA THR A 13 -15.31 -5.79 -12.30
C THR A 13 -15.50 -7.10 -11.52
N SER A 14 -14.47 -7.59 -10.82
CA SER A 14 -14.52 -8.89 -10.09
C SER A 14 -15.32 -8.85 -8.78
N ALA A 15 -16.06 -7.81 -8.50
CA ALA A 15 -16.87 -7.65 -7.28
C ALA A 15 -18.36 -7.59 -7.65
N GLY A 16 -19.13 -8.50 -7.19
CA GLY A 16 -20.53 -8.80 -7.45
C GLY A 16 -21.53 -7.64 -7.69
N THR A 17 -22.74 -7.96 -8.09
CA THR A 17 -23.74 -7.13 -8.78
C THR A 17 -24.03 -5.70 -8.27
N ALA A 18 -23.99 -5.43 -6.97
CA ALA A 18 -24.23 -4.06 -6.45
C ALA A 18 -22.98 -3.15 -6.62
N GLN A 19 -21.80 -3.74 -6.58
CA GLN A 19 -20.53 -3.05 -6.79
C GLN A 19 -20.32 -2.77 -8.29
N ASP A 20 -20.81 -3.64 -9.18
CA ASP A 20 -20.77 -3.47 -10.64
C ASP A 20 -21.55 -2.23 -11.08
N GLN A 21 -22.74 -1.98 -10.50
CA GLN A 21 -23.52 -0.76 -10.77
C GLN A 21 -22.79 0.52 -10.35
N GLY A 22 -22.03 0.47 -9.25
CA GLY A 22 -21.17 1.57 -8.80
C GLY A 22 -20.02 1.83 -9.77
N VAL A 23 -19.36 0.78 -10.23
CA VAL A 23 -18.26 0.86 -11.21
C VAL A 23 -18.78 1.39 -12.55
N ASP A 24 -19.92 0.92 -13.04
CA ASP A 24 -20.54 1.40 -14.29
C ASP A 24 -20.87 2.90 -14.22
N ARG A 25 -21.38 3.37 -13.07
CA ARG A 25 -21.64 4.82 -12.88
C ARG A 25 -20.35 5.62 -12.96
N VAL A 26 -19.29 5.16 -12.29
CA VAL A 26 -17.97 5.79 -12.32
C VAL A 26 -17.42 5.82 -13.76
N CYS A 27 -17.48 4.71 -14.47
CA CYS A 27 -17.02 4.60 -15.85
C CYS A 27 -17.75 5.58 -16.77
N ARG A 28 -19.08 5.70 -16.66
CA ARG A 28 -19.86 6.70 -17.40
C ARG A 28 -19.44 8.13 -17.06
N ALA A 29 -19.19 8.42 -15.77
CA ALA A 29 -18.75 9.75 -15.33
C ALA A 29 -17.35 10.08 -15.89
N LEU A 30 -16.40 9.12 -15.89
CA LEU A 30 -15.09 9.28 -16.48
C LEU A 30 -15.16 9.54 -17.99
N THR A 31 -16.00 8.80 -18.71
CA THR A 31 -16.20 9.02 -20.16
C THR A 31 -16.79 10.40 -20.47
N SER A 32 -17.82 10.82 -19.71
CA SER A 32 -18.51 12.08 -19.98
C SER A 32 -17.71 13.33 -19.58
N ARG A 33 -16.82 13.21 -18.57
CA ARG A 33 -16.04 14.33 -18.02
C ARG A 33 -14.62 14.41 -18.57
N SER A 34 -14.12 13.39 -19.29
CA SER A 34 -12.78 13.40 -19.85
C SER A 34 -12.71 14.30 -21.12
N PRO A 35 -11.95 15.40 -21.10
CA PRO A 35 -11.88 16.32 -22.24
C PRO A 35 -11.24 15.73 -23.49
N SER A 36 -10.36 14.73 -23.32
CA SER A 36 -9.60 14.08 -24.41
C SER A 36 -10.11 12.68 -24.74
N GLY A 37 -11.27 12.31 -24.20
CA GLY A 37 -11.81 10.96 -24.29
C GLY A 37 -11.20 10.00 -23.28
N ALA A 38 -11.99 8.99 -22.88
CA ALA A 38 -11.58 7.91 -22.00
C ALA A 38 -11.91 6.57 -22.65
N GLU A 39 -10.92 5.69 -22.72
CA GLU A 39 -11.09 4.28 -23.10
C GLU A 39 -11.18 3.45 -21.84
N ILE A 40 -12.26 2.66 -21.70
CA ILE A 40 -12.52 1.87 -20.51
C ILE A 40 -12.24 0.41 -20.86
N LEU A 41 -11.35 -0.20 -20.09
CA LEU A 41 -11.02 -1.62 -20.19
C LEU A 41 -11.25 -2.30 -18.83
N ALA A 42 -11.86 -3.49 -18.88
CA ALA A 42 -12.13 -4.34 -17.73
C ALA A 42 -11.53 -5.73 -17.98
N PRO A 43 -10.18 -5.85 -17.96
CA PRO A 43 -9.51 -7.10 -18.30
C PRO A 43 -9.82 -8.20 -17.28
N ALA A 44 -10.16 -9.39 -17.76
CA ALA A 44 -10.53 -10.54 -16.95
C ALA A 44 -9.34 -11.46 -16.62
N THR A 45 -8.30 -11.45 -17.47
CA THR A 45 -7.08 -12.25 -17.28
C THR A 45 -5.84 -11.39 -17.09
N ASP A 46 -4.73 -11.99 -16.64
CA ASP A 46 -3.46 -11.28 -16.48
C ASP A 46 -2.89 -10.87 -17.83
N GLU A 47 -3.07 -11.68 -18.87
CA GLU A 47 -2.64 -11.38 -20.24
C GLU A 47 -3.41 -10.18 -20.81
N GLU A 48 -4.73 -10.15 -20.63
CA GLU A 48 -5.56 -9.01 -21.04
C GLU A 48 -5.18 -7.75 -20.26
N TYR A 49 -4.86 -7.88 -18.97
CA TYR A 49 -4.42 -6.77 -18.15
C TYR A 49 -3.08 -6.20 -18.64
N ALA A 50 -2.11 -7.06 -18.91
CA ALA A 50 -0.81 -6.65 -19.44
C ALA A 50 -0.97 -5.96 -20.81
N ALA A 51 -1.80 -6.51 -21.69
CA ALA A 51 -2.10 -5.91 -23.00
C ALA A 51 -2.77 -4.53 -22.86
N ALA A 52 -3.71 -4.38 -21.93
CA ALA A 52 -4.36 -3.11 -21.65
C ALA A 52 -3.35 -2.07 -21.12
N VAL A 53 -2.50 -2.42 -20.13
CA VAL A 53 -1.48 -1.54 -19.58
C VAL A 53 -0.43 -1.15 -20.61
N ALA A 54 -0.08 -2.03 -21.55
CA ALA A 54 0.85 -1.72 -22.65
C ALA A 54 0.38 -0.54 -23.52
N THR A 55 -0.93 -0.23 -23.54
CA THR A 55 -1.48 0.93 -24.25
C THR A 55 -1.36 2.25 -23.49
N ALA A 56 -0.81 2.27 -22.27
CA ALA A 56 -0.72 3.45 -21.41
C ALA A 56 0.31 4.51 -21.85
N VAL A 57 1.15 4.20 -22.85
CA VAL A 57 2.17 5.14 -23.33
C VAL A 57 1.55 6.47 -23.77
N GLY A 58 2.01 7.57 -23.16
CA GLY A 58 1.53 8.93 -23.45
C GLY A 58 0.11 9.25 -22.97
N ARG A 59 -0.53 8.35 -22.22
CA ARG A 59 -1.89 8.49 -21.70
C ARG A 59 -1.86 8.67 -20.18
N ASP A 60 -2.84 9.37 -19.63
CA ASP A 60 -3.15 9.28 -18.20
C ASP A 60 -3.88 7.96 -17.93
N VAL A 61 -3.66 7.37 -16.76
CA VAL A 61 -4.27 6.08 -16.40
C VAL A 61 -5.16 6.27 -15.19
N VAL A 62 -6.41 5.83 -15.25
CA VAL A 62 -7.32 5.86 -14.08
C VAL A 62 -7.63 4.44 -13.65
N VAL A 63 -7.36 4.15 -12.37
CA VAL A 63 -7.74 2.89 -11.72
C VAL A 63 -9.07 3.08 -11.01
N VAL A 64 -10.07 2.27 -11.35
CA VAL A 64 -11.31 2.13 -10.59
C VAL A 64 -11.21 0.84 -9.80
N GLY A 65 -10.80 0.94 -8.51
CA GLY A 65 -10.47 -0.22 -7.69
C GLY A 65 -10.00 0.13 -6.29
N GLY A 66 -9.51 -0.86 -5.56
CA GLY A 66 -8.87 -0.70 -4.25
C GLY A 66 -7.33 -0.70 -4.33
N ASP A 67 -6.70 -0.81 -3.15
CA ASP A 67 -5.23 -0.81 -3.01
C ASP A 67 -4.54 -1.86 -3.89
N GLY A 68 -5.06 -3.09 -3.93
CA GLY A 68 -4.51 -4.15 -4.79
C GLY A 68 -4.59 -3.84 -6.29
N SER A 69 -5.60 -3.09 -6.75
CA SER A 69 -5.70 -2.67 -8.16
C SER A 69 -4.64 -1.62 -8.50
N VAL A 70 -4.34 -0.72 -7.56
CA VAL A 70 -3.27 0.27 -7.72
C VAL A 70 -1.89 -0.40 -7.70
N HIS A 71 -1.66 -1.31 -6.74
CA HIS A 71 -0.43 -2.09 -6.68
C HIS A 71 -0.18 -2.85 -7.99
N ARG A 72 -1.20 -3.60 -8.47
CA ARG A 72 -1.12 -4.34 -9.74
C ARG A 72 -0.79 -3.44 -10.94
N LEU A 73 -1.40 -2.24 -11.01
CA LEU A 73 -1.07 -1.29 -12.08
C LEU A 73 0.39 -0.86 -12.01
N VAL A 74 0.86 -0.41 -10.84
CA VAL A 74 2.23 0.12 -10.70
C VAL A 74 3.25 -0.98 -10.97
N GLN A 75 3.02 -2.22 -10.50
CA GLN A 75 3.85 -3.38 -10.83
C GLN A 75 3.89 -3.62 -12.34
N GLN A 76 2.74 -3.66 -12.99
CA GLN A 76 2.67 -3.92 -14.43
C GLN A 76 3.32 -2.80 -15.26
N LEU A 77 3.18 -1.54 -14.83
CA LEU A 77 3.86 -0.41 -15.47
C LEU A 77 5.39 -0.53 -15.33
N LEU A 78 5.87 -1.02 -14.18
CA LEU A 78 7.31 -1.29 -13.99
C LEU A 78 7.77 -2.42 -14.91
N ASP A 79 7.07 -3.55 -14.93
CA ASP A 79 7.43 -4.75 -15.71
C ASP A 79 7.49 -4.47 -17.22
N LEU A 80 6.66 -3.53 -17.69
CA LEU A 80 6.62 -3.08 -19.09
C LEU A 80 7.52 -1.86 -19.38
N ASP A 81 8.30 -1.38 -18.40
CA ASP A 81 9.13 -0.16 -18.51
C ASP A 81 8.29 1.09 -18.91
N LEU A 82 7.12 1.25 -18.31
CA LEU A 82 6.18 2.32 -18.63
C LEU A 82 6.01 3.38 -17.54
N LEU A 83 6.59 3.21 -16.33
CA LEU A 83 6.41 4.15 -15.20
C LEU A 83 6.74 5.60 -15.56
N GLY A 84 7.80 5.85 -16.32
CA GLY A 84 8.17 7.19 -16.80
C GLY A 84 7.59 7.56 -18.16
N ARG A 85 6.81 6.68 -18.82
CA ARG A 85 6.32 6.83 -20.20
C ARG A 85 4.80 7.00 -20.27
N CYS A 86 4.07 6.61 -19.24
CA CYS A 86 2.67 6.95 -19.06
C CYS A 86 2.54 8.36 -18.49
N GLY A 87 1.30 8.89 -18.45
CA GLY A 87 0.95 10.12 -17.76
C GLY A 87 0.74 9.91 -16.27
N ALA A 88 -0.07 10.77 -15.65
CA ALA A 88 -0.41 10.63 -14.24
C ALA A 88 -1.45 9.53 -14.03
N VAL A 89 -1.33 8.83 -12.89
CA VAL A 89 -2.31 7.86 -12.43
C VAL A 89 -3.37 8.56 -11.59
N GLY A 90 -4.64 8.39 -11.93
CA GLY A 90 -5.79 8.76 -11.10
C GLY A 90 -6.35 7.54 -10.38
N ILE A 91 -6.90 7.71 -9.19
CA ILE A 91 -7.54 6.63 -8.43
C ILE A 91 -8.99 7.01 -8.12
N VAL A 92 -9.92 6.12 -8.47
CA VAL A 92 -11.30 6.16 -7.98
C VAL A 92 -11.46 4.98 -7.02
N PRO A 93 -11.42 5.23 -5.69
CA PRO A 93 -11.34 4.17 -4.69
C PRO A 93 -12.69 3.47 -4.51
N THR A 94 -12.77 2.19 -4.89
CA THR A 94 -13.96 1.35 -4.74
C THR A 94 -13.73 0.13 -3.85
N GLY A 95 -12.51 -0.03 -3.31
CA GLY A 95 -12.14 -1.10 -2.40
C GLY A 95 -12.62 -0.86 -0.97
N THR A 96 -12.36 -1.82 -0.08
CA THR A 96 -12.73 -1.74 1.34
C THR A 96 -11.71 -0.92 2.16
N GLY A 97 -10.41 -1.08 1.92
CA GLY A 97 -9.34 -0.39 2.65
C GLY A 97 -9.10 1.01 2.13
N ASN A 98 -8.69 1.10 0.88
CA ASN A 98 -8.31 2.30 0.17
C ASN A 98 -7.26 3.11 0.95
N ASP A 99 -6.27 2.42 1.49
CA ASP A 99 -5.27 2.99 2.39
C ASP A 99 -4.39 4.02 1.69
N LEU A 100 -3.97 3.72 0.46
CA LEU A 100 -3.22 4.67 -0.35
C LEU A 100 -4.05 5.93 -0.64
N ALA A 101 -5.32 5.77 -1.02
CA ALA A 101 -6.20 6.92 -1.29
C ALA A 101 -6.41 7.77 -0.03
N ARG A 102 -6.66 7.14 1.13
CA ARG A 102 -6.80 7.84 2.42
C ARG A 102 -5.53 8.58 2.80
N GLY A 103 -4.38 7.90 2.76
CA GLY A 103 -3.08 8.49 3.09
C GLY A 103 -2.69 9.65 2.16
N ALA A 104 -3.10 9.59 0.90
CA ALA A 104 -2.86 10.63 -0.10
C ALA A 104 -3.95 11.73 -0.13
N GLY A 105 -4.96 11.68 0.74
CA GLY A 105 -6.04 12.66 0.77
C GLY A 105 -7.01 12.60 -0.42
N ILE A 106 -7.04 11.49 -1.15
CA ILE A 106 -7.99 11.28 -2.25
C ILE A 106 -9.38 11.02 -1.65
N PRO A 107 -10.41 11.76 -2.07
CA PRO A 107 -11.76 11.56 -1.58
C PRO A 107 -12.29 10.15 -1.85
N LEU A 108 -13.03 9.59 -0.88
CA LEU A 108 -13.66 8.28 -1.05
C LEU A 108 -15.04 8.37 -1.71
N ASP A 109 -15.61 9.57 -1.83
CA ASP A 109 -16.80 9.79 -2.64
C ASP A 109 -16.46 9.62 -4.12
N PRO A 110 -17.14 8.71 -4.84
CA PRO A 110 -16.76 8.37 -6.21
C PRO A 110 -16.86 9.56 -7.18
N ASP A 111 -17.84 10.45 -7.03
CA ASP A 111 -18.01 11.58 -7.95
C ASP A 111 -16.91 12.63 -7.77
N VAL A 112 -16.48 12.85 -6.52
CA VAL A 112 -15.35 13.74 -6.19
C VAL A 112 -14.03 13.10 -6.58
N ALA A 113 -13.88 11.79 -6.38
CA ALA A 113 -12.69 11.04 -6.79
C ALA A 113 -12.48 11.05 -8.31
N VAL A 114 -13.55 10.94 -9.09
CA VAL A 114 -13.51 11.08 -10.56
C VAL A 114 -12.95 12.46 -10.96
N GLU A 115 -13.39 13.52 -10.31
CA GLU A 115 -12.87 14.88 -10.59
C GLU A 115 -11.36 14.95 -10.30
N VAL A 116 -10.93 14.46 -9.13
CA VAL A 116 -9.51 14.42 -8.77
C VAL A 116 -8.71 13.55 -9.73
N ALA A 117 -9.24 12.38 -10.12
CA ALA A 117 -8.56 11.47 -11.04
C ALA A 117 -8.32 12.08 -12.42
N LEU A 118 -9.20 12.98 -12.89
CA LEU A 118 -9.10 13.63 -14.19
C LEU A 118 -8.32 14.95 -14.15
N THR A 119 -8.52 15.76 -13.09
CA THR A 119 -8.08 17.16 -13.05
C THR A 119 -7.15 17.49 -11.89
N GLY A 120 -6.96 16.57 -10.96
CA GLY A 120 -6.08 16.74 -9.80
C GLY A 120 -4.65 17.09 -10.18
N ALA A 121 -3.91 17.72 -9.28
CA ALA A 121 -2.52 18.06 -9.48
C ALA A 121 -1.67 16.79 -9.64
N PRO A 122 -0.81 16.67 -10.66
CA PRO A 122 0.13 15.56 -10.78
C PRO A 122 1.26 15.74 -9.77
N VAL A 123 1.43 14.74 -8.90
CA VAL A 123 2.47 14.74 -7.86
C VAL A 123 3.29 13.47 -8.01
N GLU A 124 4.61 13.62 -8.08
CA GLU A 124 5.53 12.49 -8.12
C GLU A 124 5.51 11.72 -6.81
N ARG A 125 5.52 10.39 -6.90
CA ARG A 125 5.50 9.46 -5.78
C ARG A 125 6.63 8.46 -5.87
N GLY A 126 7.24 8.17 -4.74
CA GLY A 126 8.15 7.05 -4.61
C GLY A 126 7.41 5.71 -4.47
N LEU A 127 8.19 4.65 -4.52
CA LEU A 127 7.78 3.29 -4.18
C LEU A 127 8.96 2.56 -3.53
N LEU A 128 8.69 1.43 -2.85
CA LEU A 128 9.74 0.49 -2.49
C LEU A 128 9.87 -0.57 -3.59
N ARG A 129 11.09 -1.02 -3.82
CA ARG A 129 11.40 -2.14 -4.69
C ARG A 129 12.25 -3.15 -3.94
N ASP A 130 11.91 -4.42 -4.04
CA ASP A 130 12.72 -5.50 -3.53
C ASP A 130 13.77 -5.98 -4.56
N PRO A 131 14.73 -6.85 -4.19
CA PRO A 131 15.74 -7.36 -5.12
C PRO A 131 15.17 -8.18 -6.29
N ASP A 132 13.99 -8.77 -6.14
CA ASP A 132 13.33 -9.58 -7.17
C ASP A 132 12.50 -8.73 -8.13
N GLY A 133 12.39 -7.42 -7.87
CA GLY A 133 11.68 -6.46 -8.69
C GLY A 133 10.24 -6.19 -8.26
N ALA A 134 9.76 -6.83 -7.19
CA ALA A 134 8.43 -6.56 -6.66
C ALA A 134 8.35 -5.15 -6.04
N VAL A 135 7.24 -4.44 -6.31
CA VAL A 135 7.03 -3.08 -5.81
C VAL A 135 6.16 -3.07 -4.56
N VAL A 136 6.31 -2.02 -3.76
CA VAL A 136 5.38 -1.67 -2.68
C VAL A 136 5.03 -0.19 -2.83
N VAL A 137 3.76 0.11 -2.98
CA VAL A 137 3.30 1.49 -3.23
C VAL A 137 2.82 2.20 -1.96
N ASN A 138 2.51 1.45 -0.92
CA ASN A 138 2.05 1.99 0.36
C ASN A 138 2.92 1.53 1.53
N ALA A 139 2.89 0.26 1.92
CA ALA A 139 3.68 -0.23 3.04
C ALA A 139 3.91 -1.74 3.01
N VAL A 140 5.04 -2.17 3.57
CA VAL A 140 5.34 -3.56 3.86
C VAL A 140 5.44 -3.78 5.38
N HIS A 141 4.94 -4.93 5.84
CA HIS A 141 4.92 -5.30 7.25
C HIS A 141 5.58 -6.67 7.46
N CYS A 142 6.36 -6.78 8.52
CA CYS A 142 6.91 -8.04 9.01
C CYS A 142 6.44 -8.29 10.45
N GLY A 143 6.29 -9.55 10.82
CA GLY A 143 5.90 -9.94 12.18
C GLY A 143 4.38 -10.01 12.39
N VAL A 144 3.87 -9.49 13.51
CA VAL A 144 2.48 -9.73 13.94
C VAL A 144 1.43 -9.23 12.94
N ALA A 145 1.68 -8.14 12.25
CA ALA A 145 0.74 -7.60 11.25
C ALA A 145 0.62 -8.53 10.04
N ALA A 146 1.74 -9.08 9.55
CA ALA A 146 1.74 -10.06 8.47
C ALA A 146 1.10 -11.40 8.89
N GLU A 147 1.37 -11.88 10.12
CA GLU A 147 0.72 -13.09 10.66
C GLU A 147 -0.79 -12.90 10.83
N ALA A 148 -1.23 -11.72 11.22
CA ALA A 148 -2.65 -11.39 11.34
C ALA A 148 -3.34 -11.38 9.98
N ALA A 149 -2.70 -10.79 8.97
CA ALA A 149 -3.19 -10.75 7.60
C ALA A 149 -3.29 -12.16 6.99
N ALA A 150 -2.27 -13.03 7.21
CA ALA A 150 -2.28 -14.42 6.76
C ALA A 150 -3.48 -15.18 7.33
N ARG A 151 -3.69 -15.10 8.65
CA ARG A 151 -4.82 -15.78 9.31
C ARG A 151 -6.19 -15.23 8.88
N ALA A 152 -6.27 -13.94 8.56
CA ALA A 152 -7.49 -13.35 8.06
C ALA A 152 -7.82 -13.82 6.63
N ALA A 153 -6.80 -14.02 5.80
CA ALA A 153 -6.97 -14.58 4.46
C ALA A 153 -7.54 -16.01 4.50
N ASP A 154 -7.05 -16.85 5.45
CA ASP A 154 -7.55 -18.22 5.66
C ASP A 154 -9.04 -18.25 6.07
N VAL A 155 -9.54 -17.20 6.75
CA VAL A 155 -10.92 -17.13 7.30
C VAL A 155 -11.88 -16.37 6.37
N LYS A 156 -11.38 -15.62 5.37
CA LYS A 156 -12.20 -14.83 4.42
C LYS A 156 -13.31 -15.63 3.72
N GLY A 157 -13.19 -16.96 3.67
CA GLY A 157 -14.21 -17.84 3.10
C GLY A 157 -15.51 -17.95 3.93
N THR A 158 -15.54 -17.53 5.21
CA THR A 158 -16.66 -17.85 6.11
C THR A 158 -17.23 -16.70 6.96
N LEU A 159 -16.51 -15.59 7.22
CA LEU A 159 -16.88 -14.65 8.31
C LEU A 159 -16.71 -13.13 8.03
N GLY A 160 -16.54 -12.67 6.81
CA GLY A 160 -16.55 -11.23 6.48
C GLY A 160 -15.48 -10.36 7.20
N SER A 161 -15.54 -9.03 6.99
CA SER A 161 -14.53 -8.04 7.46
C SER A 161 -14.37 -7.95 9.00
N ALA A 162 -15.38 -8.35 9.79
CA ALA A 162 -15.29 -8.34 11.26
C ALA A 162 -14.29 -9.38 11.79
N ALA A 163 -14.07 -10.49 11.08
CA ALA A 163 -13.09 -11.52 11.45
C ALA A 163 -11.64 -11.04 11.33
N TYR A 164 -11.38 -10.07 10.47
CA TYR A 164 -10.05 -9.47 10.30
C TYR A 164 -9.55 -8.80 11.59
N GLY A 165 -10.40 -7.99 12.22
CA GLY A 165 -10.04 -7.29 13.48
C GLY A 165 -9.80 -8.25 14.66
N ILE A 166 -10.59 -9.32 14.76
CA ILE A 166 -10.46 -10.30 15.86
C ILE A 166 -9.23 -11.20 15.67
N GLY A 167 -8.94 -11.63 14.43
CA GLY A 167 -7.77 -12.42 14.10
C GLY A 167 -6.47 -11.63 14.34
N ALA A 168 -6.42 -10.37 13.93
CA ALA A 168 -5.31 -9.46 14.15
C ALA A 168 -5.04 -9.22 15.63
N LEU A 169 -6.10 -8.99 16.42
CA LEU A 169 -6.00 -8.78 17.86
C LEU A 169 -5.47 -10.04 18.56
N ARG A 170 -5.96 -11.21 18.20
CA ARG A 170 -5.54 -12.49 18.79
C ARG A 170 -4.10 -12.86 18.43
N ALA A 171 -3.69 -12.65 17.18
CA ALA A 171 -2.31 -12.84 16.76
C ALA A 171 -1.36 -11.87 17.49
N GLY A 172 -1.78 -10.62 17.63
CA GLY A 172 -1.05 -9.62 18.40
C GLY A 172 -0.86 -9.98 19.87
N LEU A 173 -1.86 -10.61 20.50
CA LEU A 173 -1.82 -10.94 21.93
C LEU A 173 -1.00 -12.20 22.25
N THR A 174 -0.87 -13.15 21.32
CA THR A 174 -0.27 -14.48 21.59
C THR A 174 1.13 -14.67 21.02
N SER A 175 1.58 -13.80 20.10
CA SER A 175 2.90 -13.93 19.49
C SER A 175 4.02 -13.68 20.50
N ALA A 176 5.07 -14.50 20.49
CA ALA A 176 6.27 -14.25 21.31
C ALA A 176 7.12 -13.08 20.79
N GLY A 177 6.84 -12.58 19.59
CA GLY A 177 7.72 -11.66 18.86
C GLY A 177 8.92 -12.37 18.24
N TRP A 178 9.76 -11.61 17.54
CA TRP A 178 10.90 -12.10 16.76
C TRP A 178 12.17 -11.37 17.14
N HIS A 179 13.32 -12.05 17.10
CA HIS A 179 14.62 -11.43 17.15
C HIS A 179 15.04 -11.01 15.74
N LEU A 180 14.74 -9.76 15.40
CA LEU A 180 15.02 -9.20 14.07
C LEU A 180 16.07 -8.09 14.16
N ARG A 181 17.08 -8.18 13.32
CA ARG A 181 17.96 -7.07 13.03
C ARG A 181 17.30 -6.23 11.94
N VAL A 182 17.19 -4.92 12.17
CA VAL A 182 16.73 -3.95 11.19
C VAL A 182 17.84 -2.97 10.92
N MET A 183 18.21 -2.84 9.66
CA MET A 183 19.21 -1.86 9.21
C MET A 183 18.57 -0.88 8.25
N LEU A 184 19.00 0.35 8.32
CA LEU A 184 18.54 1.45 7.47
C LEU A 184 19.77 2.23 6.98
N ASP A 185 19.98 2.31 5.68
CA ASP A 185 21.14 2.95 5.04
C ASP A 185 22.48 2.49 5.66
N GLY A 186 22.61 1.18 5.90
CA GLY A 186 23.78 0.57 6.52
C GLY A 186 23.91 0.79 8.03
N ARG A 187 23.01 1.53 8.69
CA ARG A 187 22.99 1.77 10.14
C ARG A 187 22.01 0.85 10.83
N THR A 188 22.37 0.38 12.02
CA THR A 188 21.50 -0.48 12.84
C THR A 188 20.41 0.35 13.51
N VAL A 189 19.14 0.03 13.22
CA VAL A 189 17.94 0.55 13.91
C VAL A 189 17.63 -0.31 15.13
N THR A 190 17.67 -1.66 14.97
CA THR A 190 17.67 -2.64 16.06
C THR A 190 18.61 -3.77 15.73
N ASP A 191 19.37 -4.24 16.70
CA ASP A 191 20.34 -5.33 16.52
C ASP A 191 19.73 -6.73 16.68
N GLY A 192 18.45 -6.79 17.14
CA GLY A 192 17.71 -8.02 17.39
C GLY A 192 17.98 -8.65 18.75
N SER A 193 18.73 -8.00 19.66
CA SER A 193 18.92 -8.47 21.04
C SER A 193 17.59 -8.54 21.79
N GLU A 194 16.70 -7.59 21.56
CA GLU A 194 15.33 -7.60 22.05
C GLU A 194 14.35 -8.11 20.98
N ARG A 195 13.25 -8.70 21.45
CA ARG A 195 12.18 -9.13 20.55
C ARG A 195 11.38 -7.95 20.07
N VAL A 196 11.12 -7.92 18.78
CA VAL A 196 10.18 -6.98 18.16
C VAL A 196 8.83 -7.63 17.90
N LEU A 197 7.78 -6.89 18.04
CA LEU A 197 6.41 -7.31 17.73
C LEU A 197 6.15 -7.23 16.22
N MET A 198 6.57 -6.13 15.60
CA MET A 198 6.45 -5.88 14.18
C MET A 198 7.48 -4.87 13.68
N VAL A 199 7.79 -4.99 12.40
CA VAL A 199 8.51 -3.98 11.62
C VAL A 199 7.59 -3.54 10.48
N SER A 200 7.49 -2.24 10.26
CA SER A 200 6.83 -1.67 9.09
C SER A 200 7.79 -0.76 8.34
N VAL A 201 7.77 -0.84 7.02
CA VAL A 201 8.49 0.07 6.12
C VAL A 201 7.44 0.70 5.22
N ALA A 202 7.29 2.01 5.29
CA ALA A 202 6.16 2.70 4.70
C ALA A 202 6.58 3.86 3.80
N VAL A 203 5.98 3.92 2.62
CA VAL A 203 5.94 5.07 1.72
C VAL A 203 4.73 5.93 2.05
N GLY A 204 3.57 5.28 2.29
CA GLY A 204 2.33 5.94 2.70
C GLY A 204 2.14 6.00 4.22
N SER A 205 1.26 6.88 4.69
CA SER A 205 1.07 7.15 6.12
C SER A 205 0.10 6.21 6.81
N SER A 206 -0.81 5.55 6.09
CA SER A 206 -1.91 4.78 6.67
C SER A 206 -2.03 3.37 6.13
N VAL A 207 -2.57 2.46 6.96
CA VAL A 207 -2.80 1.05 6.66
C VAL A 207 -4.10 0.55 7.31
N GLY A 208 -4.66 -0.55 6.81
CA GLY A 208 -5.79 -1.25 7.44
C GLY A 208 -7.05 -0.40 7.56
N GLY A 209 -7.39 0.40 6.53
CA GLY A 209 -8.56 1.25 6.48
C GLY A 209 -8.36 2.63 7.12
N GLY A 210 -7.15 3.17 7.08
CA GLY A 210 -6.82 4.52 7.53
C GLY A 210 -6.15 4.58 8.91
N THR A 211 -5.63 3.48 9.43
CA THR A 211 -4.82 3.49 10.67
C THR A 211 -3.48 4.19 10.40
N PRO A 212 -3.12 5.26 11.13
CA PRO A 212 -1.91 6.05 10.87
C PRO A 212 -0.66 5.34 11.41
N LEU A 213 -0.15 4.35 10.69
CA LEU A 213 0.98 3.53 11.13
C LEU A 213 2.33 4.25 10.97
N ALA A 214 2.48 5.00 9.90
CA ALA A 214 3.69 5.78 9.60
C ALA A 214 3.32 7.27 9.45
N PRO A 215 2.98 7.96 10.54
CA PRO A 215 2.41 9.32 10.48
C PRO A 215 3.38 10.38 9.95
N HIS A 216 4.68 10.07 9.90
CA HIS A 216 5.72 10.95 9.36
C HIS A 216 6.18 10.56 7.95
N ALA A 217 5.56 9.51 7.37
CA ALA A 217 5.81 9.18 5.97
C ALA A 217 5.29 10.32 5.09
N ALA A 218 6.19 10.86 4.28
CA ALA A 218 5.91 11.92 3.33
C ALA A 218 6.33 11.43 1.94
N PRO A 219 5.38 10.89 1.17
CA PRO A 219 5.69 10.29 -0.14
C PRO A 219 6.32 11.25 -1.17
N GLU A 220 6.33 12.55 -0.84
CA GLU A 220 6.96 13.61 -1.65
C GLU A 220 8.45 13.77 -1.35
N ASP A 221 8.92 13.30 -0.19
CA ASP A 221 10.35 13.28 0.11
C ASP A 221 10.97 11.94 -0.32
N ASP A 222 12.24 11.93 -0.53
CA ASP A 222 12.94 10.76 -1.05
C ASP A 222 13.26 9.73 0.07
N LEU A 223 12.40 9.56 1.08
CA LEU A 223 12.64 8.70 2.23
C LEU A 223 11.40 7.85 2.57
N VAL A 224 11.63 6.67 3.12
CA VAL A 224 10.60 5.85 3.75
C VAL A 224 10.64 6.00 5.28
N GLU A 225 9.52 5.77 5.94
CA GLU A 225 9.46 5.65 7.39
C GLU A 225 9.52 4.18 7.81
N VAL A 226 10.46 3.86 8.70
CA VAL A 226 10.57 2.55 9.36
C VAL A 226 10.03 2.69 10.77
N VAL A 227 9.06 1.84 11.12
CA VAL A 227 8.47 1.78 12.47
C VAL A 227 8.72 0.39 13.05
N VAL A 228 9.42 0.30 14.16
CA VAL A 228 9.71 -0.94 14.87
C VAL A 228 9.05 -0.90 16.24
N ALA A 229 8.09 -1.81 16.48
CA ALA A 229 7.46 -1.96 17.79
C ALA A 229 8.17 -3.08 18.58
N CYS A 230 8.84 -2.73 19.68
CA CYS A 230 9.64 -3.65 20.49
C CYS A 230 8.89 -4.20 21.73
N GLY A 231 7.76 -3.60 22.10
CA GLY A 231 7.00 -3.97 23.28
C GLY A 231 6.25 -5.30 23.13
N THR A 232 6.78 -6.40 23.72
CA THR A 232 6.20 -7.74 23.60
C THR A 232 5.34 -8.17 24.81
N SER A 233 5.32 -7.41 25.91
CA SER A 233 4.46 -7.70 27.05
C SER A 233 2.97 -7.45 26.72
N PRO A 234 2.00 -8.14 27.36
CA PRO A 234 0.58 -7.89 27.10
C PRO A 234 0.16 -6.43 27.29
N ALA A 235 0.66 -5.76 28.32
CA ALA A 235 0.39 -4.35 28.58
C ALA A 235 0.95 -3.42 27.49
N ALA A 236 2.19 -3.70 27.02
CA ALA A 236 2.82 -2.95 25.93
C ALA A 236 2.01 -3.07 24.64
N ARG A 237 1.50 -4.27 24.32
CA ARG A 237 0.69 -4.52 23.12
C ARG A 237 -0.65 -3.80 23.14
N ILE A 238 -1.35 -3.85 24.27
CA ILE A 238 -2.60 -3.11 24.46
C ILE A 238 -2.34 -1.61 24.34
N GLY A 239 -1.29 -1.12 24.98
CA GLY A 239 -0.86 0.27 24.88
C GLY A 239 -0.54 0.67 23.45
N PHE A 240 0.26 -0.16 22.73
CA PHE A 240 0.59 0.07 21.32
C PHE A 240 -0.67 0.12 20.43
N ALA A 241 -1.58 -0.85 20.55
CA ALA A 241 -2.80 -0.89 19.76
C ALA A 241 -3.71 0.34 20.02
N ARG A 242 -3.80 0.80 21.29
CA ARG A 242 -4.55 2.01 21.65
C ARG A 242 -3.92 3.26 21.05
N ASP A 243 -2.60 3.39 21.19
CA ASP A 243 -1.88 4.59 20.76
C ASP A 243 -1.72 4.62 19.23
N LEU A 244 -1.64 3.44 18.56
CA LEU A 244 -1.68 3.31 17.11
C LEU A 244 -2.98 3.89 16.52
N ARG A 245 -4.14 3.54 17.09
CA ARG A 245 -5.43 4.09 16.65
C ARG A 245 -5.51 5.62 16.74
N ARG A 246 -4.71 6.22 17.62
CA ARG A 246 -4.65 7.67 17.84
C ARG A 246 -3.50 8.35 17.09
N GLY A 247 -2.67 7.59 16.35
CA GLY A 247 -1.46 8.10 15.71
C GLY A 247 -0.38 8.54 16.71
N GLN A 248 -0.42 8.04 17.95
CA GLN A 248 0.49 8.45 19.04
C GLN A 248 1.53 7.38 19.39
N HIS A 249 1.49 6.23 18.72
CA HIS A 249 2.37 5.09 19.00
C HIS A 249 3.87 5.41 18.79
N THR A 250 4.19 6.33 17.87
CA THR A 250 5.58 6.77 17.62
C THR A 250 6.20 7.53 18.79
N ARG A 251 5.40 7.98 19.78
CA ARG A 251 5.88 8.64 21.01
C ARG A 251 6.21 7.68 22.14
N ARG A 252 5.98 6.39 21.93
CA ARG A 252 6.21 5.36 22.96
C ARG A 252 7.70 5.02 23.05
N ALA A 253 8.17 4.74 24.26
CA ALA A 253 9.56 4.33 24.49
C ALA A 253 9.90 2.94 23.90
N ASP A 254 8.86 2.10 23.68
CA ASP A 254 8.97 0.77 23.08
C ASP A 254 8.70 0.78 21.57
N VAL A 255 8.75 1.94 20.92
CA VAL A 255 8.64 2.10 19.47
C VAL A 255 9.82 2.91 18.96
N VAL A 256 10.52 2.39 18.00
CA VAL A 256 11.61 3.08 17.29
C VAL A 256 11.12 3.48 15.92
N THR A 257 11.37 4.75 15.56
CA THR A 257 11.11 5.25 14.20
C THR A 257 12.41 5.75 13.59
N ALA A 258 12.59 5.51 12.31
CA ALA A 258 13.74 5.98 11.54
C ALA A 258 13.31 6.26 10.10
N ARG A 259 14.08 7.10 9.38
CA ARG A 259 13.81 7.44 7.98
C ARG A 259 15.08 7.26 7.15
N GLY A 260 14.94 6.67 5.98
CA GLY A 260 16.05 6.38 5.07
C GLY A 260 15.57 5.81 3.75
N ARG A 261 16.48 5.19 3.00
CA ARG A 261 16.21 4.71 1.64
C ARG A 261 16.32 3.20 1.47
N GLU A 262 17.29 2.58 2.14
CA GLU A 262 17.55 1.15 2.02
C GLU A 262 17.26 0.47 3.36
N VAL A 263 16.35 -0.47 3.35
CA VAL A 263 15.93 -1.20 4.55
C VAL A 263 16.26 -2.67 4.39
N LEU A 264 16.91 -3.24 5.40
CA LEU A 264 17.14 -4.67 5.54
C LEU A 264 16.50 -5.14 6.85
N VAL A 265 15.68 -6.17 6.79
CA VAL A 265 15.13 -6.90 7.94
C VAL A 265 15.67 -8.32 7.90
N ALA A 266 16.34 -8.76 8.96
CA ALA A 266 16.94 -10.09 9.04
C ALA A 266 16.65 -10.78 10.37
N ALA A 267 16.20 -12.02 10.31
CA ALA A 267 16.02 -12.91 11.47
C ALA A 267 17.38 -13.32 12.03
N LEU A 268 17.59 -13.25 13.35
CA LEU A 268 18.85 -13.68 13.96
C LEU A 268 19.01 -15.20 13.96
N THR A 269 17.90 -15.93 14.05
CA THR A 269 17.91 -17.40 14.02
C THR A 269 16.85 -17.92 13.03
N PRO A 270 16.96 -19.19 12.58
CA PRO A 270 15.92 -19.80 11.73
C PRO A 270 14.52 -19.82 12.37
N ARG A 271 14.44 -19.80 13.71
CA ARG A 271 13.17 -19.79 14.46
C ARG A 271 12.48 -18.42 14.40
N ASP A 272 13.24 -17.37 14.12
CA ASP A 272 12.73 -16.00 13.98
C ASP A 272 12.33 -15.67 12.54
N ALA A 273 12.26 -16.66 11.63
CA ALA A 273 11.77 -16.48 10.29
C ALA A 273 10.35 -15.86 10.33
N PHE A 274 10.14 -14.81 9.57
CA PHE A 274 8.97 -13.95 9.62
C PHE A 274 8.19 -13.96 8.31
N ARG A 275 6.89 -13.69 8.38
CA ARG A 275 6.07 -13.42 7.19
C ARG A 275 6.19 -11.96 6.79
N VAL A 276 5.99 -11.74 5.49
CA VAL A 276 5.90 -10.41 4.89
C VAL A 276 4.48 -10.20 4.35
N ASN A 277 3.97 -9.01 4.55
CA ASN A 277 2.76 -8.51 3.92
C ASN A 277 3.11 -7.18 3.22
N ALA A 278 3.04 -7.18 1.90
CA ALA A 278 3.32 -6.03 1.05
C ALA A 278 2.02 -5.53 0.40
N ASP A 279 1.60 -4.30 0.69
CA ASP A 279 0.37 -3.67 0.18
C ASP A 279 -0.92 -4.52 0.37
N GLY A 280 -0.94 -5.42 1.37
CA GLY A 280 -2.04 -6.35 1.61
C GLY A 280 -1.81 -7.77 1.10
N ASP A 281 -0.83 -7.99 0.23
CA ASP A 281 -0.45 -9.32 -0.23
C ASP A 281 0.50 -10.00 0.75
N VAL A 282 0.10 -11.16 1.24
CA VAL A 282 0.85 -11.93 2.23
C VAL A 282 1.65 -13.02 1.55
N GLU A 283 2.96 -13.00 1.77
CA GLU A 283 3.83 -14.07 1.28
C GLU A 283 3.49 -15.42 1.94
N GLN A 284 3.44 -16.48 1.12
CA GLN A 284 3.13 -17.83 1.60
C GLN A 284 4.24 -18.33 2.54
N ASP A 285 5.49 -18.14 2.16
CA ASP A 285 6.64 -18.62 2.90
C ASP A 285 7.15 -17.60 3.92
N ARG A 286 7.85 -18.10 4.94
CA ARG A 286 8.55 -17.25 5.91
C ARG A 286 9.94 -16.95 5.41
N SER A 287 10.29 -15.69 5.45
CA SER A 287 11.61 -15.19 5.06
C SER A 287 12.54 -15.10 6.24
N ARG A 288 13.83 -15.33 6.00
CA ARG A 288 14.90 -15.08 7.00
C ARG A 288 15.55 -13.72 6.82
N SER A 289 15.44 -13.16 5.62
CA SER A 289 15.95 -11.84 5.31
C SER A 289 15.15 -11.25 4.14
N ARG A 290 14.82 -9.97 4.24
CA ARG A 290 14.18 -9.20 3.18
C ARG A 290 14.77 -7.79 3.16
N SER A 291 14.90 -7.24 1.97
CA SER A 291 15.35 -5.86 1.81
C SER A 291 14.51 -5.13 0.78
N TRP A 292 14.45 -3.82 0.95
CA TRP A 292 13.75 -2.93 0.04
C TRP A 292 14.57 -1.66 -0.15
N VAL A 293 14.54 -1.14 -1.36
CA VAL A 293 15.14 0.14 -1.71
C VAL A 293 14.03 1.10 -2.12
N HIS A 294 14.06 2.31 -1.60
CA HIS A 294 13.17 3.37 -2.04
C HIS A 294 13.61 3.91 -3.40
N VAL A 295 12.70 3.88 -4.34
CA VAL A 295 12.84 4.50 -5.66
C VAL A 295 12.04 5.79 -5.63
N PRO A 296 12.69 6.95 -5.51
CA PRO A 296 11.99 8.23 -5.44
C PRO A 296 11.41 8.61 -6.80
N ARG A 297 10.31 9.35 -6.78
CA ARG A 297 9.69 9.91 -8.01
C ARG A 297 9.48 8.89 -9.12
N ALA A 298 9.13 7.66 -8.75
CA ALA A 298 9.00 6.54 -9.67
C ALA A 298 7.76 6.63 -10.57
N TRP A 299 6.69 7.23 -10.08
CA TRP A 299 5.42 7.38 -10.78
C TRP A 299 4.69 8.65 -10.36
N THR A 300 3.68 9.05 -11.11
CA THR A 300 2.94 10.28 -10.86
C THR A 300 1.49 9.96 -10.48
N LEU A 301 1.02 10.52 -9.36
CA LEU A 301 -0.33 10.36 -8.85
C LEU A 301 -1.10 11.68 -8.94
N ARG A 302 -2.36 11.64 -9.36
CA ARG A 302 -3.24 12.81 -9.30
C ARG A 302 -3.81 12.97 -7.90
N LEU A 303 -3.60 14.14 -7.32
CA LEU A 303 -4.05 14.49 -5.98
C LEU A 303 -4.99 15.70 -6.00
N PRO A 304 -5.83 15.84 -4.96
CA PRO A 304 -6.58 17.09 -4.76
C PRO A 304 -5.62 18.28 -4.73
N ALA A 305 -6.03 19.41 -5.33
CA ALA A 305 -5.26 20.65 -5.19
C ALA A 305 -5.17 20.99 -3.70
N THR A 306 -3.96 21.22 -3.22
CA THR A 306 -3.73 21.73 -1.85
C THR A 306 -4.41 23.07 -1.72
N ARG A 307 -5.36 23.21 -0.78
CA ARG A 307 -6.00 24.49 -0.47
C ARG A 307 -5.06 25.39 0.31
#